data_a45e86cadf0e3e061106ee7a9933c754
#
_entry.id   a45e86cadf0e3e061106ee7a9933c754
#
_cell.length_a   1.000
_cell.length_b   1.000
_cell.length_c   1.000
_cell.angle_alpha   90.00
_cell.angle_beta   90.00
_cell.angle_gamma   90.00
#
_symmetry.space_group_name_H-M   'P 1'
#
loop_
_entity.id
_entity.type
_entity.pdbx_description
1 polymer ?
#
loop_
_entity_poly.entity_id
_entity_poly.type
_entity_poly.pdbx_seq_one_letter_code
_entity_poly.pdbx_strand_id
1 'polypeptide(L)'
;MKPKILLTGRNGQVGHELEKLLPSIGEVFSFDRERLDLAKPVDLRRTIGEIGPRIIVNAAAYTAVDRAESEEAAARAINADAPAVMAEEAKKIGALLVHYSTDYVFDGTKHSPYEEDDPPNPLGVYGTTKLEGEQAVQDSDAQHLIFRTAWVYATRGRNFLLTILRLASEREELQIVRDQIGAPTWCREIARATVAILADMVGKSSIADSAQRIGGTYHMTAGGTGSWYDFTRAILEEAGRAPADVPWLTAAMKGRPLVAKRILPITTDQYPTPARRPAYSVLSNSRLNRTFGVELPDWRQQLHSAFVEA
;
A
#
# COMPACT_ATOMS: atom_id res chain seq x y z
N MET A 1 7.56 18.95 22.68
CA MET A 1 6.21 18.86 22.06
C MET A 1 6.20 17.67 21.10
N LYS A 2 5.11 16.91 21.02
CA LYS A 2 4.96 15.88 19.99
C LYS A 2 4.97 16.51 18.59
N PRO A 3 5.57 15.87 17.55
CA PRO A 3 5.56 16.40 16.20
C PRO A 3 4.14 16.40 15.62
N LYS A 4 3.81 17.43 14.82
CA LYS A 4 2.59 17.41 13.99
C LYS A 4 2.81 16.50 12.79
N ILE A 5 1.83 15.66 12.50
CA ILE A 5 1.82 14.70 11.41
C ILE A 5 0.61 14.98 10.52
N LEU A 6 0.83 15.25 9.24
CA LEU A 6 -0.23 15.32 8.25
C LEU A 6 -0.38 13.95 7.60
N LEU A 7 -1.60 13.38 7.63
CA LEU A 7 -1.93 12.11 6.99
C LEU A 7 -2.97 12.34 5.89
N THR A 8 -2.66 11.95 4.65
CA THR A 8 -3.63 11.91 3.56
C THR A 8 -4.12 10.49 3.31
N GLY A 9 -5.34 10.35 2.77
CA GLY A 9 -5.89 9.04 2.44
C GLY A 9 -6.40 8.24 3.64
N ARG A 10 -6.88 8.89 4.71
CA ARG A 10 -7.38 8.26 5.95
C ARG A 10 -8.45 7.19 5.73
N ASN A 11 -9.25 7.29 4.67
CA ASN A 11 -10.31 6.33 4.34
C ASN A 11 -9.78 5.13 3.53
N GLY A 12 -8.52 5.17 3.05
CA GLY A 12 -7.83 4.08 2.37
C GLY A 12 -7.46 2.94 3.32
N GLN A 13 -6.98 1.82 2.77
CA GLN A 13 -6.62 0.64 3.58
C GLN A 13 -5.47 0.96 4.55
N VAL A 14 -4.33 1.43 4.04
CA VAL A 14 -3.15 1.78 4.85
C VAL A 14 -3.42 3.02 5.71
N GLY A 15 -4.04 4.06 5.15
CA GLY A 15 -4.32 5.32 5.85
C GLY A 15 -5.22 5.12 7.08
N HIS A 16 -6.18 4.20 7.01
CA HIS A 16 -7.05 3.88 8.14
C HIS A 16 -6.30 3.25 9.32
N GLU A 17 -5.37 2.35 9.05
CA GLU A 17 -4.55 1.75 10.12
C GLU A 17 -3.53 2.76 10.66
N LEU A 18 -2.96 3.61 9.79
CA LEU A 18 -2.08 4.70 10.20
C LEU A 18 -2.78 5.72 11.10
N GLU A 19 -4.04 6.08 10.80
CA GLU A 19 -4.83 7.00 11.62
C GLU A 19 -4.98 6.51 13.06
N LYS A 20 -5.02 5.19 13.28
CA LYS A 20 -5.10 4.58 14.62
C LYS A 20 -3.76 4.57 15.34
N LEU A 21 -2.66 4.37 14.60
CA LEU A 21 -1.35 4.10 15.19
C LEU A 21 -0.48 5.36 15.36
N LEU A 22 -0.55 6.32 14.43
CA LEU A 22 0.25 7.56 14.43
C LEU A 22 0.05 8.44 15.68
N PRO A 23 -1.13 8.48 16.36
CA PRO A 23 -1.28 9.26 17.60
C PRO A 23 -0.33 8.85 18.73
N SER A 24 0.24 7.65 18.68
CA SER A 24 1.27 7.20 19.64
C SER A 24 2.54 8.05 19.56
N ILE A 25 2.88 8.57 18.37
CA ILE A 25 4.14 9.27 18.10
C ILE A 25 3.99 10.76 17.79
N GLY A 26 2.78 11.27 17.47
CA GLY A 26 2.56 12.66 17.09
C GLY A 26 1.14 13.15 17.26
N GLU A 27 0.93 14.44 16.97
CA GLU A 27 -0.39 15.06 16.80
C GLU A 27 -0.81 14.90 15.33
N VAL A 28 -1.90 14.17 15.05
CA VAL A 28 -2.28 13.75 13.71
C VAL A 28 -3.39 14.61 13.13
N PHE A 29 -3.12 15.20 11.97
CA PHE A 29 -4.09 15.91 11.14
C PHE A 29 -4.40 15.03 9.92
N SER A 30 -5.51 14.29 9.96
CA SER A 30 -5.87 13.31 8.95
C SER A 30 -6.95 13.81 8.00
N PHE A 31 -6.75 13.56 6.70
CA PHE A 31 -7.63 14.04 5.63
C PHE A 31 -8.05 12.89 4.71
N ASP A 32 -9.34 12.92 4.37
CA ASP A 32 -9.90 12.18 3.24
C ASP A 32 -10.03 13.10 2.00
N ARG A 33 -10.54 12.53 0.90
CA ARG A 33 -10.71 13.27 -0.34
C ARG A 33 -11.69 14.43 -0.25
N GLU A 34 -12.72 14.33 0.60
CA GLU A 34 -13.73 15.38 0.74
C GLU A 34 -13.16 16.62 1.42
N ARG A 35 -12.27 16.41 2.39
CA ARG A 35 -11.64 17.50 3.16
C ARG A 35 -10.36 18.04 2.51
N LEU A 36 -9.63 17.22 1.74
CA LEU A 36 -8.41 17.60 1.02
C LEU A 36 -8.31 16.80 -0.28
N ASP A 37 -8.80 17.38 -1.36
CA ASP A 37 -8.68 16.80 -2.70
C ASP A 37 -7.27 17.03 -3.24
N LEU A 38 -6.50 15.95 -3.38
CA LEU A 38 -5.12 16.01 -3.85
C LEU A 38 -4.97 16.49 -5.29
N ALA A 39 -6.05 16.45 -6.09
CA ALA A 39 -6.07 17.05 -7.43
C ALA A 39 -6.09 18.59 -7.41
N LYS A 40 -6.12 19.20 -6.22
CA LYS A 40 -6.13 20.66 -6.03
C LYS A 40 -4.84 21.13 -5.37
N PRO A 41 -3.78 21.41 -6.13
CA PRO A 41 -2.46 21.73 -5.60
C PRO A 41 -2.45 22.99 -4.70
N VAL A 42 -3.31 23.96 -4.97
CA VAL A 42 -3.41 25.20 -4.15
C VAL A 42 -3.92 24.89 -2.76
N ASP A 43 -4.96 24.06 -2.64
CA ASP A 43 -5.50 23.65 -1.32
C ASP A 43 -4.50 22.80 -0.55
N LEU A 44 -3.77 21.92 -1.25
CA LEU A 44 -2.75 21.08 -0.64
C LEU A 44 -1.60 21.93 -0.06
N ARG A 45 -1.07 22.89 -0.82
CA ARG A 45 -0.02 23.82 -0.36
C ARG A 45 -0.49 24.64 0.84
N ARG A 46 -1.69 25.20 0.77
CA ARG A 46 -2.27 25.97 1.88
C ARG A 46 -2.39 25.12 3.15
N THR A 47 -2.95 23.92 3.03
CA THR A 47 -3.14 23.01 4.18
C THR A 47 -1.81 22.63 4.84
N ILE A 48 -0.80 22.30 4.03
CA ILE A 48 0.55 21.99 4.55
C ILE A 48 1.15 23.20 5.28
N GLY A 49 1.03 24.41 4.69
CA GLY A 49 1.53 25.64 5.30
C GLY A 49 0.84 26.01 6.60
N GLU A 50 -0.49 25.89 6.69
CA GLU A 50 -1.29 26.19 7.90
C GLU A 50 -1.00 25.21 9.04
N ILE A 51 -0.81 23.92 8.75
CA ILE A 51 -0.51 22.90 9.77
C ILE A 51 0.95 23.01 10.22
N GLY A 52 1.88 23.23 9.29
CA GLY A 52 3.33 23.19 9.55
C GLY A 52 3.77 21.83 10.11
N PRO A 53 3.49 20.69 9.42
CA PRO A 53 3.80 19.38 9.94
C PRO A 53 5.31 19.13 9.95
N ARG A 54 5.78 18.30 10.88
CA ARG A 54 7.15 17.76 10.86
C ARG A 54 7.25 16.48 10.03
N ILE A 55 6.12 15.80 9.83
CA ILE A 55 6.02 14.57 9.03
C ILE A 55 4.76 14.69 8.17
N ILE A 56 4.90 14.41 6.88
CA ILE A 56 3.79 14.25 5.94
C ILE A 56 3.75 12.77 5.56
N VAL A 57 2.60 12.10 5.77
CA VAL A 57 2.38 10.70 5.38
C VAL A 57 1.34 10.65 4.28
N ASN A 58 1.78 10.41 3.05
CA ASN A 58 0.91 10.31 1.90
C ASN A 58 0.51 8.85 1.64
N ALA A 59 -0.62 8.43 2.23
CA ALA A 59 -1.24 7.12 1.99
C ALA A 59 -2.40 7.18 0.97
N ALA A 60 -2.59 8.33 0.31
CA ALA A 60 -3.57 8.48 -0.76
C ALA A 60 -2.95 8.14 -2.12
N ALA A 61 -3.73 7.46 -2.95
CA ALA A 61 -3.37 7.17 -4.34
C ALA A 61 -4.62 6.91 -5.18
N TYR A 62 -4.50 7.11 -6.50
CA TYR A 62 -5.44 6.57 -7.47
C TYR A 62 -5.07 5.10 -7.72
N THR A 63 -5.84 4.17 -7.14
CA THR A 63 -5.52 2.73 -7.11
C THR A 63 -6.40 1.86 -8.01
N ALA A 64 -7.30 2.48 -8.79
CA ALA A 64 -8.14 1.76 -9.75
C ALA A 64 -7.35 1.43 -11.01
N VAL A 65 -6.49 0.40 -10.93
CA VAL A 65 -5.49 0.04 -11.95
C VAL A 65 -6.08 -0.03 -13.36
N ASP A 66 -7.20 -0.74 -13.55
CA ASP A 66 -7.84 -0.88 -14.87
C ASP A 66 -8.46 0.43 -15.37
N ARG A 67 -9.01 1.25 -14.47
CA ARG A 67 -9.57 2.56 -14.83
C ARG A 67 -8.49 3.60 -15.14
N ALA A 68 -7.31 3.46 -14.58
CA ALA A 68 -6.19 4.35 -14.87
C ALA A 68 -5.88 4.40 -16.36
N GLU A 69 -6.04 3.27 -17.09
CA GLU A 69 -5.81 3.20 -18.53
C GLU A 69 -6.71 4.16 -19.33
N SER A 70 -7.88 4.50 -18.82
CA SER A 70 -8.82 5.45 -19.44
C SER A 70 -8.93 6.80 -18.70
N GLU A 71 -8.41 6.89 -17.48
CA GLU A 71 -8.47 8.08 -16.61
C GLU A 71 -7.05 8.59 -16.27
N GLU A 72 -6.13 8.56 -17.26
CA GLU A 72 -4.70 8.89 -17.05
C GLU A 72 -4.49 10.23 -16.36
N ALA A 73 -5.20 11.29 -16.80
CA ALA A 73 -5.05 12.62 -16.20
C ALA A 73 -5.42 12.63 -14.71
N ALA A 74 -6.47 11.88 -14.31
CA ALA A 74 -6.87 11.77 -12.91
C ALA A 74 -5.86 10.93 -12.11
N ALA A 75 -5.33 9.87 -12.71
CA ALA A 75 -4.29 9.05 -12.08
C ALA A 75 -3.00 9.85 -11.86
N ARG A 76 -2.55 10.61 -12.86
CA ARG A 76 -1.37 11.50 -12.82
C ARG A 76 -1.51 12.58 -11.76
N ALA A 77 -2.65 13.28 -11.72
CA ALA A 77 -2.90 14.33 -10.73
C ALA A 77 -2.73 13.85 -9.28
N ILE A 78 -3.16 12.61 -8.99
CA ILE A 78 -3.09 12.05 -7.63
C ILE A 78 -1.77 11.32 -7.37
N ASN A 79 -1.24 10.58 -8.36
CA ASN A 79 -0.10 9.69 -8.16
C ASN A 79 1.25 10.37 -8.43
N ALA A 80 1.27 11.44 -9.23
CA ALA A 80 2.49 12.16 -9.61
C ALA A 80 2.48 13.63 -9.14
N ASP A 81 1.48 14.41 -9.53
CA ASP A 81 1.49 15.85 -9.27
C ASP A 81 1.32 16.16 -7.76
N ALA A 82 0.42 15.46 -7.08
CA ALA A 82 0.23 15.68 -5.64
C ALA A 82 1.47 15.31 -4.80
N PRO A 83 2.16 14.15 -5.01
CA PRO A 83 3.45 13.88 -4.37
C PRO A 83 4.53 14.92 -4.65
N ALA A 84 4.61 15.45 -5.90
CA ALA A 84 5.52 16.54 -6.24
C ALA A 84 5.26 17.78 -5.38
N VAL A 85 4.00 18.21 -5.27
CA VAL A 85 3.61 19.34 -4.43
C VAL A 85 3.93 19.09 -2.95
N MET A 86 3.66 17.88 -2.44
CA MET A 86 4.00 17.53 -1.05
C MET A 86 5.49 17.59 -0.80
N ALA A 87 6.31 17.11 -1.75
CA ALA A 87 7.76 17.13 -1.63
C ALA A 87 8.33 18.56 -1.66
N GLU A 88 7.83 19.42 -2.55
CA GLU A 88 8.20 20.83 -2.59
C GLU A 88 7.88 21.55 -1.27
N GLU A 89 6.68 21.34 -0.73
CA GLU A 89 6.28 21.95 0.55
C GLU A 89 7.06 21.34 1.73
N ALA A 90 7.27 20.01 1.72
CA ALA A 90 8.09 19.35 2.75
C ALA A 90 9.50 19.92 2.80
N LYS A 91 10.15 20.15 1.63
CA LYS A 91 11.47 20.79 1.55
C LYS A 91 11.46 22.19 2.15
N LYS A 92 10.46 23.03 1.82
CA LYS A 92 10.36 24.41 2.33
C LYS A 92 10.28 24.49 3.84
N ILE A 93 9.54 23.57 4.49
CA ILE A 93 9.32 23.56 5.93
C ILE A 93 10.25 22.63 6.71
N GLY A 94 11.15 21.90 6.02
CA GLY A 94 12.05 20.91 6.60
C GLY A 94 11.32 19.70 7.19
N ALA A 95 10.21 19.28 6.58
CA ALA A 95 9.45 18.10 6.98
C ALA A 95 9.97 16.82 6.30
N LEU A 96 9.76 15.67 6.95
CA LEU A 96 9.94 14.35 6.34
C LEU A 96 8.67 13.98 5.55
N LEU A 97 8.83 13.60 4.28
CA LEU A 97 7.74 13.04 3.47
C LEU A 97 7.85 11.50 3.44
N VAL A 98 6.80 10.82 3.90
CA VAL A 98 6.60 9.38 3.70
C VAL A 98 5.60 9.17 2.57
N HIS A 99 6.00 8.47 1.51
CA HIS A 99 5.17 8.21 0.34
C HIS A 99 5.06 6.72 0.05
N TYR A 100 3.84 6.21 -0.18
CA TYR A 100 3.64 4.82 -0.58
C TYR A 100 3.58 4.70 -2.09
N SER A 101 4.39 3.78 -2.61
CA SER A 101 4.42 3.39 -4.02
C SER A 101 4.05 1.91 -4.19
N THR A 102 4.40 1.30 -5.31
CA THR A 102 3.87 0.03 -5.76
C THR A 102 4.92 -0.84 -6.44
N ASP A 103 4.70 -2.15 -6.42
CA ASP A 103 5.38 -3.15 -7.24
C ASP A 103 5.12 -2.99 -8.75
N TYR A 104 4.05 -2.29 -9.15
CA TYR A 104 3.71 -2.02 -10.55
C TYR A 104 4.70 -1.07 -11.27
N VAL A 105 5.69 -0.54 -10.57
CA VAL A 105 6.82 0.15 -11.21
C VAL A 105 7.73 -0.81 -12.00
N PHE A 106 7.60 -2.12 -11.77
CA PHE A 106 8.36 -3.15 -12.46
C PHE A 106 7.53 -3.90 -13.51
N ASP A 107 8.20 -4.46 -14.53
CA ASP A 107 7.58 -5.15 -15.66
C ASP A 107 7.25 -6.64 -15.41
N GLY A 108 7.77 -7.22 -14.35
CA GLY A 108 7.53 -8.62 -14.01
C GLY A 108 8.35 -9.64 -14.82
N THR A 109 9.41 -9.22 -15.49
CA THR A 109 10.27 -10.11 -16.30
C THR A 109 11.35 -10.84 -15.49
N LYS A 110 11.59 -10.40 -14.26
CA LYS A 110 12.56 -11.01 -13.34
C LYS A 110 12.03 -12.33 -12.77
N HIS A 111 12.93 -13.24 -12.42
CA HIS A 111 12.62 -14.53 -11.76
C HIS A 111 13.16 -14.64 -10.33
N SER A 112 13.63 -13.53 -9.78
CA SER A 112 14.06 -13.36 -8.40
C SER A 112 13.46 -12.08 -7.85
N PRO A 113 13.36 -11.89 -6.52
CA PRO A 113 12.80 -10.68 -5.95
C PRO A 113 13.46 -9.42 -6.51
N TYR A 114 12.63 -8.41 -6.83
CA TYR A 114 13.12 -7.10 -7.22
C TYR A 114 13.79 -6.40 -6.04
N GLU A 115 14.90 -5.76 -6.29
CA GLU A 115 15.59 -4.88 -5.36
C GLU A 115 15.31 -3.41 -5.70
N GLU A 116 15.53 -2.50 -4.77
CA GLU A 116 15.19 -1.09 -4.95
C GLU A 116 15.98 -0.41 -6.08
N ASP A 117 17.16 -0.94 -6.38
CA ASP A 117 18.04 -0.43 -7.46
C ASP A 117 17.81 -1.10 -8.82
N ASP A 118 16.91 -2.07 -8.91
CA ASP A 118 16.49 -2.62 -10.19
C ASP A 118 15.81 -1.54 -11.04
N PRO A 119 16.10 -1.46 -12.35
CA PRO A 119 15.52 -0.44 -13.21
C PRO A 119 14.00 -0.62 -13.31
N PRO A 120 13.20 0.43 -13.02
CA PRO A 120 11.77 0.37 -13.17
C PRO A 120 11.38 0.37 -14.66
N ASN A 121 10.33 -0.38 -14.99
CA ASN A 121 9.76 -0.48 -16.34
C ASN A 121 8.26 -0.77 -16.26
N PRO A 122 7.41 0.20 -15.87
CA PRO A 122 5.98 -0.01 -15.65
C PRO A 122 5.25 -0.39 -16.93
N LEU A 123 4.26 -1.31 -16.83
CA LEU A 123 3.53 -1.86 -17.97
C LEU A 123 2.25 -1.08 -18.33
N GLY A 124 1.80 -0.16 -17.49
CA GLY A 124 0.53 0.57 -17.67
C GLY A 124 0.53 1.89 -16.91
N VAL A 125 -0.54 2.66 -17.09
CA VAL A 125 -0.70 4.03 -16.59
C VAL A 125 -0.57 4.11 -15.07
N TYR A 126 -1.13 3.16 -14.33
CA TYR A 126 -1.00 3.15 -12.87
C TYR A 126 0.46 3.10 -12.42
N GLY A 127 1.23 2.13 -12.92
CA GLY A 127 2.65 2.00 -12.59
C GLY A 127 3.47 3.20 -13.03
N THR A 128 3.21 3.71 -14.23
CA THR A 128 3.88 4.91 -14.78
C THR A 128 3.65 6.14 -13.92
N THR A 129 2.39 6.44 -13.57
CA THR A 129 2.08 7.62 -12.74
C THR A 129 2.60 7.50 -11.32
N LYS A 130 2.65 6.28 -10.76
CA LYS A 130 3.30 6.05 -9.45
C LYS A 130 4.81 6.27 -9.50
N LEU A 131 5.47 5.79 -10.56
CA LEU A 131 6.91 6.01 -10.78
C LEU A 131 7.24 7.50 -10.96
N GLU A 132 6.44 8.23 -11.73
CA GLU A 132 6.58 9.69 -11.88
C GLU A 132 6.48 10.40 -10.52
N GLY A 133 5.59 9.96 -9.64
CA GLY A 133 5.50 10.47 -8.28
C GLY A 133 6.75 10.17 -7.44
N GLU A 134 7.32 8.95 -7.54
CA GLU A 134 8.60 8.63 -6.91
C GLU A 134 9.72 9.57 -7.38
N GLN A 135 9.84 9.73 -8.70
CA GLN A 135 10.84 10.59 -9.32
C GLN A 135 10.70 12.05 -8.86
N ALA A 136 9.48 12.58 -8.87
CA ALA A 136 9.23 13.94 -8.40
C ALA A 136 9.60 14.15 -6.93
N VAL A 137 9.36 13.15 -6.07
CA VAL A 137 9.78 13.19 -4.67
C VAL A 137 11.30 13.15 -4.55
N GLN A 138 11.98 12.27 -5.29
CA GLN A 138 13.44 12.13 -5.30
C GLN A 138 14.13 13.40 -5.81
N ASP A 139 13.66 13.96 -6.92
CA ASP A 139 14.23 15.15 -7.60
C ASP A 139 14.02 16.43 -6.79
N SER A 140 13.09 16.43 -5.83
CA SER A 140 12.80 17.62 -5.00
C SER A 140 13.87 17.95 -3.98
N ASP A 141 14.81 17.03 -3.67
CA ASP A 141 15.73 17.07 -2.52
C ASP A 141 15.03 17.16 -1.14
N ALA A 142 13.74 16.89 -1.06
CA ALA A 142 13.05 16.78 0.23
C ALA A 142 13.52 15.54 1.00
N GLN A 143 13.58 15.63 2.31
CA GLN A 143 13.77 14.45 3.13
C GLN A 143 12.59 13.49 2.94
N HIS A 144 12.84 12.27 2.50
CA HIS A 144 11.75 11.36 2.16
C HIS A 144 12.05 9.90 2.49
N LEU A 145 10.97 9.15 2.69
CA LEU A 145 10.92 7.69 2.69
C LEU A 145 9.85 7.27 1.68
N ILE A 146 10.24 6.56 0.64
CA ILE A 146 9.33 5.96 -0.33
C ILE A 146 9.24 4.47 -0.01
N PHE A 147 8.01 3.98 0.27
CA PHE A 147 7.75 2.56 0.52
C PHE A 147 7.00 1.96 -0.66
N ARG A 148 7.67 1.14 -1.48
CA ARG A 148 7.01 0.31 -2.49
C ARG A 148 6.38 -0.89 -1.81
N THR A 149 5.09 -1.07 -2.00
CA THR A 149 4.33 -2.19 -1.45
C THR A 149 3.61 -2.97 -2.54
N ALA A 150 3.10 -4.17 -2.22
CA ALA A 150 2.45 -5.05 -3.19
C ALA A 150 1.19 -5.68 -2.60
N TRP A 151 0.17 -5.90 -3.45
CA TRP A 151 -1.02 -6.71 -3.18
C TRP A 151 -1.69 -6.40 -1.84
N VAL A 152 -1.82 -5.11 -1.54
CA VAL A 152 -2.35 -4.63 -0.24
C VAL A 152 -3.80 -5.05 -0.06
N TYR A 153 -4.07 -5.70 1.08
CA TYR A 153 -5.43 -6.06 1.48
C TYR A 153 -5.75 -5.60 2.90
N ALA A 154 -7.05 -5.58 3.21
CA ALA A 154 -7.61 -5.21 4.50
C ALA A 154 -8.91 -5.99 4.74
N THR A 155 -9.37 -6.04 5.98
CA THR A 155 -10.68 -6.58 6.37
C THR A 155 -11.83 -5.59 6.13
N ARG A 156 -11.56 -4.49 5.41
CA ARG A 156 -12.51 -3.41 5.07
C ARG A 156 -12.27 -2.86 3.65
N GLY A 157 -13.24 -2.09 3.16
CA GLY A 157 -13.13 -1.39 1.88
C GLY A 157 -13.32 -2.31 0.67
N ARG A 158 -12.50 -2.12 -0.37
CA ARG A 158 -12.54 -2.90 -1.62
C ARG A 158 -11.16 -3.46 -1.90
N ASN A 159 -11.00 -4.77 -1.87
CA ASN A 159 -9.74 -5.47 -2.14
C ASN A 159 -10.00 -6.92 -2.55
N PHE A 160 -8.94 -7.64 -2.86
CA PHE A 160 -9.02 -9.02 -3.33
C PHE A 160 -9.58 -9.95 -2.26
N LEU A 161 -9.14 -9.88 -0.99
CA LEU A 161 -9.63 -10.71 0.12
C LEU A 161 -11.17 -10.68 0.20
N LEU A 162 -11.74 -9.47 0.30
CA LEU A 162 -13.19 -9.29 0.43
C LEU A 162 -13.96 -9.70 -0.85
N THR A 163 -13.33 -9.52 -2.01
CA THR A 163 -13.89 -9.95 -3.28
C THR A 163 -13.99 -11.47 -3.35
N ILE A 164 -12.93 -12.19 -2.96
CA ILE A 164 -12.92 -13.67 -2.94
C ILE A 164 -13.96 -14.20 -1.95
N LEU A 165 -14.04 -13.67 -0.73
CA LEU A 165 -15.02 -14.09 0.26
C LEU A 165 -16.46 -13.91 -0.25
N ARG A 166 -16.75 -12.77 -0.86
CA ARG A 166 -18.07 -12.54 -1.48
C ARG A 166 -18.34 -13.53 -2.61
N LEU A 167 -17.42 -13.72 -3.53
CA LEU A 167 -17.61 -14.65 -4.65
C LEU A 167 -17.74 -16.09 -4.16
N ALA A 168 -16.99 -16.48 -3.14
CA ALA A 168 -17.05 -17.83 -2.56
C ALA A 168 -18.36 -18.09 -1.80
N SER A 169 -19.07 -17.04 -1.37
CA SER A 169 -20.42 -17.15 -0.81
C SER A 169 -21.55 -17.13 -1.87
N GLU A 170 -21.20 -16.82 -3.13
CA GLU A 170 -22.16 -16.69 -4.24
C GLU A 170 -22.02 -17.79 -5.29
N ARG A 171 -20.87 -18.47 -5.39
CA ARG A 171 -20.51 -19.39 -6.49
C ARG A 171 -19.86 -20.66 -5.96
N GLU A 172 -20.26 -21.82 -6.52
CA GLU A 172 -19.64 -23.12 -6.18
C GLU A 172 -18.25 -23.29 -6.80
N GLU A 173 -17.93 -22.56 -7.85
CA GLU A 173 -16.66 -22.63 -8.55
C GLU A 173 -16.08 -21.23 -8.77
N LEU A 174 -14.77 -21.07 -8.51
CA LEU A 174 -14.00 -19.86 -8.74
C LEU A 174 -12.88 -20.14 -9.72
N GLN A 175 -12.68 -19.29 -10.71
CA GLN A 175 -11.55 -19.31 -11.64
C GLN A 175 -10.56 -18.22 -11.24
N ILE A 176 -9.32 -18.61 -10.90
CA ILE A 176 -8.35 -17.69 -10.30
C ILE A 176 -6.99 -17.81 -11.02
N VAL A 177 -6.41 -16.67 -11.36
CA VAL A 177 -5.11 -16.57 -12.02
C VAL A 177 -4.01 -17.16 -11.13
N ARG A 178 -3.18 -18.04 -11.72
CA ARG A 178 -2.09 -18.75 -11.02
C ARG A 178 -0.68 -18.34 -11.45
N ASP A 179 -0.55 -17.66 -12.56
CA ASP A 179 0.72 -17.28 -13.20
C ASP A 179 1.14 -15.83 -12.95
N GLN A 180 0.48 -15.15 -12.02
CA GLN A 180 0.95 -13.91 -11.43
C GLN A 180 1.42 -14.19 -10.02
N ILE A 181 2.69 -13.85 -9.73
CA ILE A 181 3.37 -14.15 -8.47
C ILE A 181 3.73 -12.84 -7.76
N GLY A 182 3.34 -12.72 -6.49
CA GLY A 182 3.58 -11.57 -5.64
C GLY A 182 3.58 -11.93 -4.17
N ALA A 183 3.41 -10.93 -3.31
CA ALA A 183 3.31 -11.10 -1.85
C ALA A 183 2.09 -10.34 -1.32
N PRO A 184 0.97 -11.02 -1.01
CA PRO A 184 -0.18 -10.37 -0.37
C PRO A 184 0.22 -9.73 0.95
N THR A 185 0.00 -8.42 1.09
CA THR A 185 0.48 -7.67 2.26
C THR A 185 -0.69 -7.03 3.00
N TRP A 186 -0.84 -7.36 4.28
CA TRP A 186 -1.88 -6.78 5.13
C TRP A 186 -1.55 -5.33 5.48
N CYS A 187 -2.48 -4.42 5.20
CA CYS A 187 -2.29 -2.99 5.42
C CYS A 187 -1.92 -2.62 6.87
N ARG A 188 -2.35 -3.41 7.87
CA ARG A 188 -2.00 -3.20 9.27
C ARG A 188 -0.51 -3.42 9.53
N GLU A 189 0.11 -4.42 8.90
CA GLU A 189 1.55 -4.66 9.03
C GLU A 189 2.37 -3.54 8.36
N ILE A 190 1.91 -3.01 7.21
CA ILE A 190 2.51 -1.82 6.61
C ILE A 190 2.45 -0.64 7.58
N ALA A 191 1.30 -0.41 8.20
CA ALA A 191 1.12 0.70 9.14
C ALA A 191 1.96 0.50 10.42
N ARG A 192 2.02 -0.71 10.98
CA ARG A 192 2.88 -1.06 12.13
C ARG A 192 4.36 -0.80 11.82
N ALA A 193 4.85 -1.31 10.69
CA ALA A 193 6.22 -1.10 10.24
C ALA A 193 6.54 0.38 10.05
N THR A 194 5.65 1.14 9.40
CA THR A 194 5.83 2.58 9.21
C THR A 194 5.91 3.32 10.54
N VAL A 195 4.99 3.04 11.47
CA VAL A 195 4.98 3.73 12.76
C VAL A 195 6.19 3.34 13.61
N ALA A 196 6.66 2.10 13.55
CA ALA A 196 7.88 1.67 14.24
C ALA A 196 9.11 2.45 13.72
N ILE A 197 9.26 2.58 12.40
CA ILE A 197 10.32 3.38 11.76
C ILE A 197 10.24 4.84 12.21
N LEU A 198 9.07 5.45 12.13
CA LEU A 198 8.88 6.84 12.50
C LEU A 198 9.07 7.08 14.01
N ALA A 199 8.69 6.13 14.87
CA ALA A 199 8.88 6.21 16.31
C ALA A 199 10.38 6.25 16.68
N ASP A 200 11.19 5.42 16.02
CA ASP A 200 12.65 5.44 16.17
C ASP A 200 13.25 6.79 15.75
N MET A 201 12.78 7.36 14.63
CA MET A 201 13.24 8.66 14.15
C MET A 201 12.82 9.82 15.07
N VAL A 202 11.58 9.79 15.60
CA VAL A 202 11.04 10.81 16.54
C VAL A 202 11.76 10.72 17.89
N GLY A 203 12.14 9.52 18.33
CA GLY A 203 12.87 9.29 19.58
C GLY A 203 14.33 9.74 19.55
N LYS A 204 14.90 9.98 18.36
CA LYS A 204 16.25 10.50 18.18
C LYS A 204 16.27 12.03 18.24
N SER A 205 17.43 12.62 18.46
CA SER A 205 17.59 14.06 18.68
C SER A 205 17.07 14.95 17.53
N SER A 206 17.01 14.41 16.29
CA SER A 206 16.52 15.13 15.11
C SER A 206 15.96 14.16 14.07
N ILE A 207 14.70 14.37 13.67
CA ILE A 207 14.08 13.68 12.54
C ILE A 207 14.86 13.99 11.25
N ALA A 208 15.28 15.26 11.08
CA ALA A 208 16.02 15.72 9.92
C ALA A 208 17.36 15.00 9.76
N ASP A 209 18.16 14.89 10.83
CA ASP A 209 19.45 14.20 10.77
C ASP A 209 19.29 12.69 10.53
N SER A 210 18.24 12.11 11.10
CA SER A 210 17.87 10.71 10.83
C SER A 210 17.50 10.52 9.36
N ALA A 211 16.60 11.36 8.83
CA ALA A 211 16.15 11.30 7.45
C ALA A 211 17.26 11.54 6.43
N GLN A 212 18.22 12.42 6.71
CA GLN A 212 19.37 12.66 5.85
C GLN A 212 20.25 11.40 5.68
N ARG A 213 20.34 10.56 6.72
CA ARG A 213 21.16 9.33 6.70
C ARG A 213 20.46 8.14 6.09
N ILE A 214 19.15 8.05 6.25
CA ILE A 214 18.36 6.87 5.90
C ILE A 214 17.20 7.18 4.94
N GLY A 215 17.17 8.40 4.38
CA GLY A 215 16.19 8.75 3.33
C GLY A 215 16.38 7.90 2.07
N GLY A 216 15.29 7.68 1.32
CA GLY A 216 15.32 6.94 0.06
C GLY A 216 14.14 6.01 -0.15
N THR A 217 14.31 5.11 -1.13
CA THR A 217 13.30 4.12 -1.51
C THR A 217 13.57 2.78 -0.86
N TYR A 218 12.51 2.15 -0.37
CA TYR A 218 12.51 0.86 0.30
C TYR A 218 11.33 0.01 -0.15
N HIS A 219 11.53 -1.30 -0.21
CA HIS A 219 10.45 -2.25 -0.39
C HIS A 219 9.86 -2.61 0.97
N MET A 220 8.53 -2.62 1.07
CA MET A 220 7.80 -2.91 2.31
C MET A 220 6.61 -3.82 1.99
N THR A 221 6.85 -5.12 1.97
CA THR A 221 5.85 -6.16 1.67
C THR A 221 5.91 -7.28 2.69
N ALA A 222 4.90 -8.14 2.69
CA ALA A 222 4.98 -9.41 3.40
C ALA A 222 6.18 -10.25 2.95
N GLY A 223 6.69 -11.09 3.83
CA GLY A 223 7.62 -12.16 3.47
C GLY A 223 6.92 -13.26 2.66
N GLY A 224 7.71 -14.12 2.02
CA GLY A 224 7.22 -15.23 1.20
C GLY A 224 6.67 -14.78 -0.16
N THR A 225 6.13 -15.75 -0.91
CA THR A 225 5.58 -15.55 -2.25
C THR A 225 4.35 -16.42 -2.47
N GLY A 226 3.44 -15.98 -3.34
CA GLY A 226 2.28 -16.75 -3.75
C GLY A 226 1.62 -16.18 -5.00
N SER A 227 0.81 -17.00 -5.66
CA SER A 227 -0.07 -16.54 -6.72
C SER A 227 -1.41 -16.05 -6.16
N TRP A 228 -2.23 -15.38 -6.99
CA TRP A 228 -3.62 -15.11 -6.61
C TRP A 228 -4.39 -16.39 -6.29
N TYR A 229 -4.06 -17.48 -6.99
CA TYR A 229 -4.63 -18.79 -6.71
C TYR A 229 -4.25 -19.30 -5.31
N ASP A 230 -2.97 -19.22 -4.93
CA ASP A 230 -2.51 -19.62 -3.59
C ASP A 230 -3.13 -18.75 -2.51
N PHE A 231 -3.21 -17.44 -2.74
CA PHE A 231 -3.85 -16.52 -1.81
C PHE A 231 -5.34 -16.83 -1.64
N THR A 232 -6.06 -17.12 -2.74
CA THR A 232 -7.47 -17.54 -2.67
C THR A 232 -7.66 -18.82 -1.85
N ARG A 233 -6.79 -19.83 -2.05
CA ARG A 233 -6.86 -21.07 -1.27
C ARG A 233 -6.69 -20.79 0.22
N ALA A 234 -5.68 -19.99 0.58
CA ALA A 234 -5.44 -19.62 1.97
C ALA A 234 -6.61 -18.81 2.57
N ILE A 235 -7.20 -17.87 1.82
CA ILE A 235 -8.38 -17.11 2.25
C ILE A 235 -9.54 -18.05 2.61
N LEU A 236 -9.85 -19.02 1.76
CA LEU A 236 -10.96 -19.95 1.99
C LEU A 236 -10.67 -20.93 3.14
N GLU A 237 -9.41 -21.32 3.31
CA GLU A 237 -8.96 -22.13 4.44
C GLU A 237 -9.14 -21.40 5.78
N GLU A 238 -8.66 -20.14 5.87
CA GLU A 238 -8.85 -19.30 7.07
C GLU A 238 -10.34 -19.01 7.34
N ALA A 239 -11.09 -18.67 6.30
CA ALA A 239 -12.53 -18.42 6.44
C ALA A 239 -13.32 -19.64 6.90
N GLY A 240 -12.91 -20.84 6.48
CA GLY A 240 -13.53 -22.10 6.94
C GLY A 240 -13.20 -22.47 8.40
N ARG A 241 -12.14 -21.90 8.97
CA ARG A 241 -11.73 -22.10 10.38
C ARG A 241 -12.19 -20.98 11.31
N ALA A 242 -12.52 -19.82 10.73
CA ALA A 242 -12.89 -18.64 11.49
C ALA A 242 -14.22 -18.86 12.25
N PRO A 243 -14.37 -18.27 13.46
CA PRO A 243 -15.65 -18.25 14.16
C PRO A 243 -16.76 -17.63 13.29
N ALA A 244 -17.98 -18.14 13.42
CA ALA A 244 -19.11 -17.72 12.60
C ALA A 244 -19.57 -16.26 12.88
N ASP A 245 -19.17 -15.69 13.99
CA ASP A 245 -19.57 -14.38 14.50
C ASP A 245 -18.53 -13.27 14.23
N VAL A 246 -17.52 -13.50 13.39
CA VAL A 246 -16.56 -12.47 12.99
C VAL A 246 -17.27 -11.40 12.14
N PRO A 247 -17.42 -10.15 12.63
CA PRO A 247 -18.31 -9.17 11.99
C PRO A 247 -17.91 -8.79 10.56
N TRP A 248 -16.61 -8.54 10.32
CA TRP A 248 -16.13 -8.16 9.00
C TRP A 248 -16.25 -9.31 7.98
N LEU A 249 -16.05 -10.56 8.42
CA LEU A 249 -16.17 -11.75 7.58
C LEU A 249 -17.64 -11.96 7.18
N THR A 250 -18.56 -11.88 8.15
CA THR A 250 -20.00 -11.93 7.91
C THR A 250 -20.44 -10.83 6.93
N ALA A 251 -19.94 -9.61 7.11
CA ALA A 251 -20.24 -8.50 6.20
C ALA A 251 -19.69 -8.74 4.78
N ALA A 252 -18.47 -9.27 4.65
CA ALA A 252 -17.86 -9.60 3.36
C ALA A 252 -18.66 -10.63 2.57
N MET A 253 -19.21 -11.63 3.26
CA MET A 253 -20.04 -12.69 2.68
C MET A 253 -21.54 -12.32 2.64
N LYS A 254 -21.92 -11.12 3.08
CA LYS A 254 -23.33 -10.66 3.17
C LYS A 254 -24.21 -11.60 3.99
N GLY A 255 -23.68 -12.15 5.09
CA GLY A 255 -24.37 -13.08 5.96
C GLY A 255 -24.62 -14.47 5.35
N ARG A 256 -24.02 -14.80 4.20
CA ARG A 256 -24.16 -16.10 3.52
C ARG A 256 -23.06 -17.06 3.94
N PRO A 257 -23.28 -18.38 3.91
CA PRO A 257 -22.21 -19.35 4.11
C PRO A 257 -21.28 -19.42 2.89
N LEU A 258 -20.09 -19.96 3.07
CA LEU A 258 -19.21 -20.35 1.96
C LEU A 258 -19.86 -21.50 1.18
N VAL A 259 -20.01 -21.34 -0.12
CA VAL A 259 -20.56 -22.36 -1.05
C VAL A 259 -19.54 -22.83 -2.07
N ALA A 260 -18.40 -22.16 -2.19
CA ALA A 260 -17.33 -22.54 -3.12
C ALA A 260 -16.76 -23.91 -2.76
N LYS A 261 -16.85 -24.85 -3.72
CA LYS A 261 -16.36 -26.23 -3.62
C LYS A 261 -15.07 -26.45 -4.42
N ARG A 262 -14.86 -25.64 -5.47
CA ARG A 262 -13.74 -25.77 -6.39
C ARG A 262 -13.10 -24.43 -6.69
N ILE A 263 -11.77 -24.42 -6.73
CA ILE A 263 -10.98 -23.29 -7.21
C ILE A 263 -10.20 -23.82 -8.41
N LEU A 264 -10.48 -23.31 -9.60
CA LEU A 264 -9.82 -23.68 -10.84
C LEU A 264 -8.69 -22.69 -11.12
N PRO A 265 -7.45 -23.17 -11.27
CA PRO A 265 -6.35 -22.31 -11.71
C PRO A 265 -6.51 -21.98 -13.20
N ILE A 266 -6.40 -20.70 -13.53
CA ILE A 266 -6.37 -20.21 -14.91
C ILE A 266 -5.10 -19.40 -15.14
N THR A 267 -4.77 -19.15 -16.42
CA THR A 267 -3.67 -18.25 -16.79
C THR A 267 -4.16 -16.81 -16.97
N THR A 268 -3.23 -15.87 -16.98
CA THR A 268 -3.52 -14.44 -17.23
C THR A 268 -4.27 -14.24 -18.56
N ASP A 269 -3.90 -14.96 -19.61
CA ASP A 269 -4.54 -14.87 -20.94
C ASP A 269 -6.02 -15.30 -20.92
N GLN A 270 -6.41 -16.15 -19.98
CA GLN A 270 -7.80 -16.57 -19.78
C GLN A 270 -8.63 -15.56 -18.97
N TYR A 271 -7.98 -14.52 -18.42
CA TYR A 271 -8.65 -13.45 -17.68
C TYR A 271 -8.19 -12.07 -18.17
N PRO A 272 -8.58 -11.68 -19.40
CA PRO A 272 -8.15 -10.41 -19.97
C PRO A 272 -8.66 -9.21 -19.13
N THR A 273 -7.79 -8.25 -18.91
CA THR A 273 -8.07 -7.00 -18.17
C THR A 273 -7.54 -5.81 -18.94
N PRO A 274 -8.13 -4.59 -18.77
CA PRO A 274 -7.66 -3.38 -19.46
C PRO A 274 -6.18 -3.09 -19.20
N ALA A 275 -5.74 -3.13 -17.93
CA ALA A 275 -4.35 -2.91 -17.58
C ALA A 275 -3.55 -4.23 -17.62
N ARG A 276 -2.34 -4.17 -18.14
CA ARG A 276 -1.37 -5.27 -18.06
C ARG A 276 -0.82 -5.38 -16.63
N ARG A 277 -0.67 -6.61 -16.16
CA ARG A 277 -0.14 -6.92 -14.82
C ARG A 277 1.20 -7.63 -14.92
N PRO A 278 2.19 -7.31 -14.07
CA PRO A 278 3.45 -8.04 -14.04
C PRO A 278 3.20 -9.50 -13.66
N ALA A 279 3.85 -10.44 -14.40
CA ALA A 279 3.77 -11.86 -14.08
C ALA A 279 4.49 -12.19 -12.76
N TYR A 280 5.52 -11.42 -12.41
CA TYR A 280 6.28 -11.56 -11.18
C TYR A 280 6.52 -10.19 -10.55
N SER A 281 6.04 -9.98 -9.32
CA SER A 281 6.15 -8.68 -8.64
C SER A 281 6.64 -8.80 -7.19
N VAL A 282 7.37 -9.87 -6.88
CA VAL A 282 7.93 -10.06 -5.54
C VAL A 282 9.03 -9.04 -5.28
N LEU A 283 8.96 -8.35 -4.16
CA LEU A 283 9.91 -7.34 -3.72
C LEU A 283 10.81 -7.88 -2.60
N SER A 284 12.11 -7.55 -2.63
CA SER A 284 13.06 -7.87 -1.57
C SER A 284 12.98 -6.83 -0.44
N ASN A 285 12.71 -7.24 0.78
CA ASN A 285 12.71 -6.36 1.96
C ASN A 285 14.12 -6.21 2.59
N SER A 286 15.16 -6.71 1.95
CA SER A 286 16.51 -6.76 2.54
C SER A 286 17.07 -5.41 2.91
N ARG A 287 16.81 -4.36 2.11
CA ARG A 287 17.24 -2.98 2.40
C ARG A 287 16.48 -2.42 3.61
N LEU A 288 15.17 -2.62 3.67
CA LEU A 288 14.34 -2.21 4.80
C LEU A 288 14.84 -2.82 6.11
N ASN A 289 15.08 -4.15 6.10
CA ASN A 289 15.57 -4.87 7.28
C ASN A 289 16.96 -4.37 7.72
N ARG A 290 17.92 -4.26 6.80
CA ARG A 290 19.28 -3.76 7.13
C ARG A 290 19.28 -2.35 7.68
N THR A 291 18.40 -1.47 7.16
CA THR A 291 18.39 -0.05 7.53
C THR A 291 17.64 0.22 8.83
N PHE A 292 16.50 -0.44 9.03
CA PHE A 292 15.57 -0.14 10.13
C PHE A 292 15.43 -1.28 11.14
N GLY A 293 15.97 -2.48 10.86
CA GLY A 293 15.72 -3.67 11.68
C GLY A 293 14.26 -4.12 11.63
N VAL A 294 13.51 -3.72 10.61
CA VAL A 294 12.08 -4.04 10.44
C VAL A 294 11.92 -5.16 9.44
N GLU A 295 11.17 -6.18 9.82
CA GLU A 295 10.78 -7.30 8.97
C GLU A 295 9.29 -7.54 9.10
N LEU A 296 8.59 -7.60 7.96
CA LEU A 296 7.18 -7.93 7.95
C LEU A 296 7.02 -9.46 7.95
N PRO A 297 6.07 -10.01 8.70
CA PRO A 297 5.81 -11.45 8.73
C PRO A 297 5.51 -12.02 7.34
N ASP A 298 5.64 -13.35 7.20
CA ASP A 298 5.19 -14.07 6.00
C ASP A 298 3.71 -13.78 5.70
N TRP A 299 3.34 -13.74 4.41
CA TRP A 299 2.00 -13.38 4.00
C TRP A 299 0.90 -14.31 4.53
N ARG A 300 1.22 -15.59 4.78
CA ARG A 300 0.26 -16.53 5.38
C ARG A 300 0.04 -16.22 6.87
N GLN A 301 1.09 -15.83 7.57
CA GLN A 301 0.98 -15.38 8.96
C GLN A 301 0.16 -14.08 9.05
N GLN A 302 0.41 -13.13 8.14
CA GLN A 302 -0.36 -11.89 8.08
C GLN A 302 -1.84 -12.17 7.77
N LEU A 303 -2.13 -13.11 6.87
CA LEU A 303 -3.50 -13.51 6.58
C LEU A 303 -4.18 -14.12 7.82
N HIS A 304 -3.51 -15.04 8.49
CA HIS A 304 -4.01 -15.62 9.75
C HIS A 304 -4.30 -14.53 10.79
N SER A 305 -3.35 -13.61 11.03
CA SER A 305 -3.54 -12.47 11.94
C SER A 305 -4.73 -11.59 11.54
N ALA A 306 -4.98 -11.39 10.25
CA ALA A 306 -6.14 -10.63 9.78
C ALA A 306 -7.49 -11.30 10.14
N PHE A 307 -7.53 -12.62 10.25
CA PHE A 307 -8.73 -13.34 10.71
C PHE A 307 -8.89 -13.37 12.24
N VAL A 308 -7.81 -13.24 12.99
CA VAL A 308 -7.81 -13.34 14.46
C VAL A 308 -7.86 -11.97 15.14
N GLU A 309 -7.21 -10.95 14.58
CA GLU A 309 -7.00 -9.65 15.24
C GLU A 309 -7.89 -8.51 14.69
N ALA A 310 -8.60 -8.71 13.59
CA ALA A 310 -9.31 -7.61 12.90
C ALA A 310 -10.73 -7.35 13.42
#